data_3c371b45a7de06055e51e2f0558208c9
#
_entry.id   3c371b45a7de06055e51e2f0558208c9
#
_cell.length_a   1.000
_cell.length_b   1.000
_cell.length_c   1.000
_cell.angle_alpha   90.00
_cell.angle_beta   90.00
_cell.angle_gamma   90.00
#
_symmetry.space_group_name_H-M   'P 1'
#
loop_
_entity.id
_entity.type
_entity.pdbx_description
1 polymer ?
#
loop_
_entity_poly.entity_id
_entity_poly.type
_entity_poly.pdbx_seq_one_letter_code
_entity_poly.pdbx_strand_id
1 'polypeptide(L)'
;MKKIQMILLFSFFINLVVADEVNVYTSRHYDSDDALYEEFTEETGIKVNIISGKGSALLQRLKAEGKNSPADIFFTVDAGNLWKVQKEGLFQSIQSEKVLTEVPENLRGPNDEWTAIAKRARVIFYNPENISDELVENFNYEDLADQKWNKRIVIRSSNNMYNQSLVASLIENIGEEATEIWAKKLVSNFARKPQGNDRSQIIAVANGEADLAIANSYYIGIMLSGSAGQEQLEAAKKVKMIFPNQDNRGAHINISGAGILKNAPNKDNANSFIEFLISKRVQKYMIDKSYEYSVLNDVAPSSEIAGFGTEFKEDQTSVRSFGELNPDAVKLMDRSGWK
;
A
#
# COMPACT_ATOMS: atom_id res chain seq x y z
N MET A 1 -43.80 -13.90 -71.18
CA MET A 1 -42.50 -14.20 -70.54
C MET A 1 -42.25 -13.20 -69.45
N LYS A 2 -42.51 -13.55 -68.17
CA LYS A 2 -42.29 -12.70 -67.00
C LYS A 2 -40.87 -12.95 -66.50
N LYS A 3 -40.03 -11.91 -66.48
CA LYS A 3 -38.68 -11.95 -65.91
C LYS A 3 -38.82 -11.78 -64.38
N ILE A 4 -38.44 -12.79 -63.61
CA ILE A 4 -38.32 -12.76 -62.16
C ILE A 4 -36.93 -12.15 -61.88
N GLN A 5 -36.89 -10.94 -61.33
CA GLN A 5 -35.68 -10.35 -60.73
C GLN A 5 -35.51 -10.90 -59.31
N MET A 6 -34.46 -11.70 -59.13
CA MET A 6 -34.03 -12.21 -57.85
C MET A 6 -33.17 -11.15 -57.14
N ILE A 7 -33.72 -10.52 -56.09
CA ILE A 7 -32.98 -9.56 -55.25
C ILE A 7 -32.21 -10.39 -54.24
N LEU A 8 -30.86 -10.42 -54.36
CA LEU A 8 -29.98 -10.95 -53.30
C LEU A 8 -29.88 -9.91 -52.19
N LEU A 9 -30.50 -10.21 -51.04
CA LEU A 9 -30.25 -9.48 -49.79
C LEU A 9 -28.88 -9.91 -49.26
N PHE A 10 -27.88 -9.02 -49.34
CA PHE A 10 -26.62 -9.18 -48.65
C PHE A 10 -26.83 -8.70 -47.20
N SER A 11 -26.99 -9.63 -46.25
CA SER A 11 -27.02 -9.34 -44.82
C SER A 11 -25.58 -8.99 -44.37
N PHE A 12 -25.31 -7.73 -44.18
CA PHE A 12 -24.08 -7.25 -43.54
C PHE A 12 -24.21 -7.53 -42.03
N PHE A 13 -23.59 -8.61 -41.55
CA PHE A 13 -23.36 -8.80 -40.13
C PHE A 13 -22.28 -7.80 -39.69
N ILE A 14 -22.66 -6.67 -39.09
CA ILE A 14 -21.78 -5.81 -38.35
C ILE A 14 -21.44 -6.58 -37.07
N ASN A 15 -20.30 -7.23 -37.05
CA ASN A 15 -19.69 -7.66 -35.77
C ASN A 15 -19.34 -6.38 -35.04
N LEU A 16 -20.14 -6.01 -34.04
CA LEU A 16 -19.73 -5.08 -33.02
C LEU A 16 -18.56 -5.73 -32.28
N VAL A 17 -17.35 -5.36 -32.64
CA VAL A 17 -16.17 -5.64 -31.82
C VAL A 17 -16.36 -4.80 -30.56
N VAL A 18 -16.86 -5.39 -29.50
CA VAL A 18 -16.77 -4.82 -28.16
C VAL A 18 -15.27 -4.76 -27.88
N ALA A 19 -14.72 -3.57 -27.73
CA ALA A 19 -13.32 -3.45 -27.36
C ALA A 19 -13.13 -4.12 -26.00
N ASP A 20 -12.13 -4.99 -25.91
CA ASP A 20 -11.77 -5.61 -24.63
C ASP A 20 -11.40 -4.51 -23.63
N GLU A 21 -11.89 -4.64 -22.39
CA GLU A 21 -11.67 -3.67 -21.34
C GLU A 21 -11.42 -4.31 -19.98
N VAL A 22 -10.83 -3.55 -19.07
CA VAL A 22 -10.75 -3.86 -17.64
C VAL A 22 -11.12 -2.61 -16.84
N ASN A 23 -12.05 -2.76 -15.91
CA ASN A 23 -12.60 -1.66 -15.10
C ASN A 23 -12.02 -1.72 -13.69
N VAL A 24 -11.21 -0.72 -13.31
CA VAL A 24 -10.46 -0.68 -12.07
C VAL A 24 -11.04 0.39 -11.13
N TYR A 25 -11.54 -0.05 -9.97
CA TYR A 25 -11.89 0.84 -8.88
C TYR A 25 -10.65 1.01 -7.98
N THR A 26 -10.12 2.24 -7.93
CA THR A 26 -8.85 2.48 -7.24
C THR A 26 -8.92 3.59 -6.20
N SER A 27 -8.28 3.35 -5.04
CA SER A 27 -7.93 4.37 -4.07
C SER A 27 -6.44 4.69 -4.04
N ARG A 28 -5.68 4.16 -4.98
CA ARG A 28 -4.28 4.49 -5.22
C ARG A 28 -4.21 5.81 -6.04
N HIS A 29 -3.30 6.70 -5.69
CA HIS A 29 -3.29 8.09 -6.22
C HIS A 29 -1.91 8.51 -6.71
N TYR A 30 -1.27 7.70 -7.53
CA TYR A 30 -0.02 8.09 -8.16
C TYR A 30 -0.31 8.46 -9.62
N ASP A 31 -0.04 9.73 -9.99
CA ASP A 31 -0.21 10.20 -11.39
C ASP A 31 0.62 9.37 -12.38
N SER A 32 1.71 8.77 -11.89
CA SER A 32 2.56 7.86 -12.67
C SER A 32 1.87 6.56 -13.10
N ASP A 33 0.79 6.16 -12.42
CA ASP A 33 0.07 4.93 -12.75
C ASP A 33 -0.67 5.06 -14.09
N ASP A 34 -1.05 6.27 -14.51
CA ASP A 34 -1.75 6.51 -15.79
C ASP A 34 -0.92 6.03 -16.99
N ALA A 35 0.39 6.26 -16.99
CA ALA A 35 1.27 5.77 -18.03
C ALA A 35 1.30 4.24 -18.14
N LEU A 36 1.15 3.52 -17.01
CA LEU A 36 1.06 2.06 -17.00
C LEU A 36 -0.26 1.57 -17.60
N TYR A 37 -1.35 2.30 -17.38
CA TYR A 37 -2.65 1.95 -17.93
C TYR A 37 -2.67 2.13 -19.46
N GLU A 38 -2.02 3.19 -19.94
CA GLU A 38 -1.81 3.41 -21.39
C GLU A 38 -0.94 2.31 -21.99
N GLU A 39 0.19 1.99 -21.36
CA GLU A 39 1.13 0.95 -21.80
C GLU A 39 0.46 -0.44 -21.86
N PHE A 40 -0.34 -0.82 -20.84
CA PHE A 40 -1.10 -2.07 -20.88
C PHE A 40 -2.06 -2.10 -22.05
N THR A 41 -2.74 -0.98 -22.33
CA THR A 41 -3.67 -0.87 -23.45
C THR A 41 -2.94 -0.99 -24.81
N GLU A 42 -1.75 -0.38 -24.94
CA GLU A 42 -0.93 -0.47 -26.14
C GLU A 42 -0.42 -1.89 -26.41
N GLU A 43 0.00 -2.60 -25.34
CA GLU A 43 0.56 -3.95 -25.45
C GLU A 43 -0.51 -5.02 -25.73
N THR A 44 -1.71 -4.86 -25.15
CA THR A 44 -2.73 -5.93 -25.15
C THR A 44 -3.95 -5.63 -26.01
N GLY A 45 -4.17 -4.35 -26.35
CA GLY A 45 -5.44 -3.90 -26.94
C GLY A 45 -6.60 -3.79 -25.92
N ILE A 46 -6.37 -4.15 -24.64
CA ILE A 46 -7.37 -4.10 -23.57
C ILE A 46 -7.37 -2.69 -22.98
N LYS A 47 -8.51 -2.01 -23.05
CA LYS A 47 -8.65 -0.65 -22.51
C LYS A 47 -8.79 -0.70 -20.98
N VAL A 48 -7.98 0.12 -20.28
CA VAL A 48 -8.11 0.29 -18.82
C VAL A 48 -9.03 1.47 -18.52
N ASN A 49 -10.13 1.22 -17.82
CA ASN A 49 -11.06 2.24 -17.35
C ASN A 49 -10.90 2.43 -15.84
N ILE A 50 -10.61 3.65 -15.40
CA ILE A 50 -10.32 3.95 -13.99
C ILE A 50 -11.46 4.72 -13.34
N ILE A 51 -11.88 4.25 -12.17
CA ILE A 51 -12.73 4.99 -11.25
C ILE A 51 -12.00 5.17 -9.93
N SER A 52 -11.54 6.41 -9.70
CA SER A 52 -10.78 6.77 -8.49
C SER A 52 -11.70 7.28 -7.38
N GLY A 53 -11.33 6.98 -6.13
CA GLY A 53 -12.06 7.46 -4.97
C GLY A 53 -11.48 7.00 -3.64
N LYS A 54 -12.07 7.44 -2.53
CA LYS A 54 -11.71 6.91 -1.20
C LYS A 54 -12.13 5.44 -1.11
N GLY A 55 -11.26 4.57 -0.58
CA GLY A 55 -11.51 3.14 -0.50
C GLY A 55 -12.85 2.78 0.16
N SER A 56 -13.24 3.50 1.22
CA SER A 56 -14.55 3.30 1.87
C SER A 56 -15.74 3.67 0.98
N ALA A 57 -15.62 4.72 0.17
CA ALA A 57 -16.68 5.15 -0.76
C ALA A 57 -16.79 4.15 -1.93
N LEU A 58 -15.66 3.66 -2.45
CA LEU A 58 -15.64 2.63 -3.49
C LEU A 58 -16.24 1.30 -2.99
N LEU A 59 -15.96 0.92 -1.74
CA LEU A 59 -16.58 -0.28 -1.14
C LEU A 59 -18.11 -0.11 -1.04
N GLN A 60 -18.61 1.05 -0.59
CA GLN A 60 -20.06 1.30 -0.54
C GLN A 60 -20.68 1.27 -1.94
N ARG A 61 -19.97 1.81 -2.93
CA ARG A 61 -20.40 1.77 -4.33
C ARG A 61 -20.52 0.33 -4.83
N LEU A 62 -19.50 -0.51 -4.63
CA LEU A 62 -19.52 -1.93 -4.99
C LEU A 62 -20.70 -2.68 -4.35
N LYS A 63 -20.99 -2.38 -3.07
CA LYS A 63 -22.14 -2.97 -2.36
C LYS A 63 -23.48 -2.53 -2.97
N ALA A 64 -23.60 -1.27 -3.36
CA ALA A 64 -24.81 -0.74 -3.99
C ALA A 64 -25.03 -1.26 -5.40
N GLU A 65 -23.97 -1.41 -6.20
CA GLU A 65 -24.00 -1.94 -7.55
C GLU A 65 -24.28 -3.46 -7.56
N GLY A 66 -23.79 -4.18 -6.55
CA GLY A 66 -24.00 -5.61 -6.38
C GLY A 66 -23.53 -6.44 -7.58
N LYS A 67 -24.42 -7.27 -8.12
CA LYS A 67 -24.12 -8.12 -9.30
C LYS A 67 -23.99 -7.35 -10.62
N ASN A 68 -24.45 -6.11 -10.63
CA ASN A 68 -24.43 -5.26 -11.82
C ASN A 68 -23.22 -4.30 -11.82
N SER A 69 -22.29 -4.45 -10.87
CA SER A 69 -21.08 -3.66 -10.88
C SER A 69 -20.29 -3.88 -12.17
N PRO A 70 -19.86 -2.81 -12.86
CA PRO A 70 -18.98 -2.94 -14.00
C PRO A 70 -17.51 -3.19 -13.60
N ALA A 71 -17.19 -3.08 -12.31
CA ALA A 71 -15.82 -3.16 -11.84
C ALA A 71 -15.28 -4.59 -11.90
N ASP A 72 -14.06 -4.73 -12.42
CA ASP A 72 -13.33 -5.98 -12.48
C ASP A 72 -12.31 -6.12 -11.34
N ILE A 73 -11.65 -5.01 -11.01
CA ILE A 73 -10.56 -4.96 -10.02
C ILE A 73 -10.86 -3.91 -8.96
N PHE A 74 -10.57 -4.24 -7.71
CA PHE A 74 -10.42 -3.26 -6.63
C PHE A 74 -8.93 -3.14 -6.30
N PHE A 75 -8.35 -1.94 -6.51
CA PHE A 75 -6.95 -1.63 -6.30
C PHE A 75 -6.81 -0.57 -5.20
N THR A 76 -6.09 -0.87 -4.12
CA THR A 76 -6.03 0.03 -2.97
C THR A 76 -4.67 0.00 -2.28
N VAL A 77 -4.48 0.92 -1.36
CA VAL A 77 -3.35 0.97 -0.44
C VAL A 77 -3.77 0.42 0.91
N ASP A 78 -2.87 -0.30 1.58
CA ASP A 78 -3.02 -0.98 2.86
C ASP A 78 -3.88 -2.26 2.82
N ALA A 79 -3.30 -3.35 3.31
CA ALA A 79 -3.95 -4.66 3.37
C ALA A 79 -5.27 -4.64 4.17
N GLY A 80 -5.38 -3.78 5.20
CA GLY A 80 -6.61 -3.60 5.95
C GLY A 80 -7.79 -3.12 5.11
N ASN A 81 -7.54 -2.37 4.02
CA ASN A 81 -8.61 -1.98 3.09
C ASN A 81 -9.02 -3.14 2.17
N LEU A 82 -8.08 -3.97 1.71
CA LEU A 82 -8.37 -5.19 0.96
C LEU A 82 -9.22 -6.16 1.81
N TRP A 83 -8.81 -6.34 3.06
CA TRP A 83 -9.58 -7.19 4.00
C TRP A 83 -11.03 -6.73 4.19
N LYS A 84 -11.30 -5.42 4.22
CA LYS A 84 -12.68 -4.91 4.31
C LYS A 84 -13.54 -5.35 3.13
N VAL A 85 -12.98 -5.34 1.92
CA VAL A 85 -13.69 -5.80 0.70
C VAL A 85 -13.86 -7.32 0.73
N GLN A 86 -12.83 -8.04 1.15
CA GLN A 86 -12.85 -9.49 1.32
C GLN A 86 -13.91 -9.94 2.34
N LYS A 87 -13.99 -9.28 3.49
CA LYS A 87 -14.98 -9.58 4.55
C LYS A 87 -16.43 -9.47 4.07
N GLU A 88 -16.70 -8.63 3.09
CA GLU A 88 -18.00 -8.51 2.42
C GLU A 88 -18.21 -9.60 1.34
N GLY A 89 -17.24 -10.50 1.12
CA GLY A 89 -17.32 -11.58 0.15
C GLY A 89 -17.35 -11.07 -1.30
N LEU A 90 -16.69 -9.94 -1.58
CA LEU A 90 -16.72 -9.27 -2.88
C LEU A 90 -15.58 -9.65 -3.80
N PHE A 91 -14.60 -10.43 -3.35
CA PHE A 91 -13.52 -10.95 -4.17
C PHE A 91 -13.76 -12.38 -4.65
N GLN A 92 -13.03 -12.79 -5.66
CA GLN A 92 -12.82 -14.17 -6.09
C GLN A 92 -11.32 -14.46 -6.14
N SER A 93 -10.94 -15.75 -6.14
CA SER A 93 -9.54 -16.15 -6.25
C SER A 93 -8.93 -15.71 -7.58
N ILE A 94 -7.72 -15.15 -7.52
CA ILE A 94 -6.91 -14.81 -8.69
C ILE A 94 -6.47 -16.13 -9.37
N GLN A 95 -6.72 -16.24 -10.66
CA GLN A 95 -6.42 -17.44 -11.46
C GLN A 95 -5.14 -17.17 -12.28
N SER A 96 -4.01 -16.94 -11.61
CA SER A 96 -2.73 -16.67 -12.26
C SER A 96 -1.61 -17.47 -11.59
N GLU A 97 -1.03 -18.41 -12.32
CA GLU A 97 0.15 -19.16 -11.88
C GLU A 97 1.32 -18.22 -11.60
N LYS A 98 1.47 -17.16 -12.41
CA LYS A 98 2.51 -16.14 -12.24
C LYS A 98 2.39 -15.45 -10.88
N VAL A 99 1.18 -14.98 -10.51
CA VAL A 99 0.94 -14.36 -9.20
C VAL A 99 1.28 -15.31 -8.06
N LEU A 100 0.83 -16.56 -8.17
CA LEU A 100 1.02 -17.58 -7.13
C LEU A 100 2.50 -17.96 -6.94
N THR A 101 3.29 -17.86 -8.00
CA THR A 101 4.72 -18.24 -7.99
C THR A 101 5.63 -17.07 -7.61
N GLU A 102 5.34 -15.86 -8.13
CA GLU A 102 6.24 -14.72 -8.00
C GLU A 102 5.95 -13.86 -6.76
N VAL A 103 4.69 -13.79 -6.29
CA VAL A 103 4.34 -13.02 -5.09
C VAL A 103 4.34 -13.91 -3.85
N PRO A 104 5.13 -13.61 -2.80
CA PRO A 104 5.17 -14.39 -1.56
C PRO A 104 3.78 -14.58 -0.92
N GLU A 105 3.53 -15.74 -0.32
CA GLU A 105 2.24 -16.09 0.26
C GLU A 105 1.82 -15.13 1.39
N ASN A 106 2.76 -14.68 2.22
CA ASN A 106 2.49 -13.73 3.29
C ASN A 106 2.04 -12.35 2.79
N LEU A 107 2.19 -12.05 1.49
CA LEU A 107 1.75 -10.83 0.83
C LEU A 107 0.45 -11.01 0.03
N ARG A 108 -0.21 -12.15 0.14
CA ARG A 108 -1.48 -12.46 -0.54
C ARG A 108 -2.63 -12.64 0.45
N GLY A 109 -3.84 -12.42 -0.01
CA GLY A 109 -5.06 -12.67 0.75
C GLY A 109 -5.37 -14.15 0.95
N PRO A 110 -6.30 -14.50 1.86
CA PRO A 110 -6.82 -15.85 1.98
C PRO A 110 -7.38 -16.34 0.65
N ASN A 111 -7.14 -17.60 0.32
CA ASN A 111 -7.57 -18.21 -0.94
C ASN A 111 -7.14 -17.44 -2.20
N ASP A 112 -6.05 -16.66 -2.10
CA ASP A 112 -5.53 -15.82 -3.19
C ASP A 112 -6.56 -14.82 -3.76
N GLU A 113 -7.48 -14.33 -2.93
CA GLU A 113 -8.53 -13.39 -3.34
C GLU A 113 -8.00 -11.99 -3.68
N TRP A 114 -6.81 -11.65 -3.19
CA TRP A 114 -6.08 -10.44 -3.54
C TRP A 114 -4.57 -10.66 -3.37
N THR A 115 -3.79 -9.82 -4.01
CA THR A 115 -2.33 -9.90 -4.01
C THR A 115 -1.70 -8.52 -3.83
N ALA A 116 -0.47 -8.50 -3.28
CA ALA A 116 0.35 -7.30 -3.28
C ALA A 116 0.79 -6.95 -4.71
N ILE A 117 0.88 -5.64 -4.96
CA ILE A 117 1.43 -5.06 -6.19
C ILE A 117 2.69 -4.24 -5.86
N ALA A 118 2.77 -3.65 -4.69
CA ALA A 118 3.97 -2.98 -4.18
C ALA A 118 4.02 -3.09 -2.66
N LYS A 119 5.23 -2.96 -2.07
CA LYS A 119 5.46 -3.00 -0.63
C LYS A 119 5.93 -1.63 -0.12
N ARG A 120 5.67 -1.36 1.16
CA ARG A 120 6.23 -0.24 1.89
C ARG A 120 6.60 -0.66 3.31
N ALA A 121 7.70 -0.12 3.83
CA ALA A 121 8.09 -0.32 5.21
C ALA A 121 7.56 0.83 6.09
N ARG A 122 7.19 0.52 7.32
CA ARG A 122 6.93 1.50 8.37
C ARG A 122 8.22 1.73 9.12
N VAL A 123 8.81 2.90 9.00
CA VAL A 123 10.19 3.19 9.43
C VAL A 123 10.23 4.31 10.46
N ILE A 124 11.40 4.52 11.05
CA ILE A 124 11.65 5.60 12.00
C ILE A 124 12.61 6.60 11.36
N PHE A 125 12.22 7.88 11.37
CA PHE A 125 13.04 8.98 10.93
C PHE A 125 13.62 9.70 12.13
N TYR A 126 14.88 10.15 12.03
CA TYR A 126 15.56 10.95 13.03
C TYR A 126 16.49 11.99 12.37
N ASN A 127 16.82 13.05 13.09
CA ASN A 127 17.81 14.03 12.66
C ASN A 127 19.15 13.72 13.32
N PRO A 128 20.21 13.38 12.55
CA PRO A 128 21.53 13.03 13.11
C PRO A 128 22.25 14.21 13.79
N GLU A 129 21.79 15.45 13.59
CA GLU A 129 22.28 16.60 14.36
C GLU A 129 21.76 16.61 15.81
N ASN A 130 20.62 15.96 16.08
CA ASN A 130 19.97 15.91 17.39
C ASN A 130 20.21 14.60 18.13
N ILE A 131 20.39 13.49 17.39
CA ILE A 131 20.55 12.15 17.93
C ILE A 131 21.71 11.47 17.21
N SER A 132 22.68 10.92 17.98
CA SER A 132 23.77 10.15 17.38
C SER A 132 23.29 8.82 16.81
N ASP A 133 23.97 8.35 15.77
CA ASP A 133 23.67 7.08 15.10
C ASP A 133 23.72 5.88 16.06
N GLU A 134 24.66 5.91 17.07
CA GLU A 134 24.80 4.85 18.07
C GLU A 134 23.56 4.71 18.98
N LEU A 135 22.82 5.80 19.21
CA LEU A 135 21.62 5.77 20.04
C LEU A 135 20.46 5.04 19.39
N VAL A 136 20.50 4.92 18.08
CA VAL A 136 19.46 4.30 17.23
C VAL A 136 19.96 3.07 16.49
N GLU A 137 21.17 2.62 16.77
CA GLU A 137 21.69 1.35 16.30
C GLU A 137 20.84 0.20 16.87
N ASN A 138 20.50 -0.79 16.03
CA ASN A 138 19.66 -1.95 16.38
C ASN A 138 18.28 -1.60 16.98
N PHE A 139 17.71 -0.47 16.55
CA PHE A 139 16.47 0.08 17.10
C PHE A 139 15.24 -0.77 16.74
N ASN A 140 14.39 -1.03 17.73
CA ASN A 140 13.15 -1.77 17.59
C ASN A 140 11.94 -0.85 17.75
N TYR A 141 10.76 -1.27 17.27
CA TYR A 141 9.51 -0.56 17.61
C TYR A 141 9.26 -0.53 19.10
N GLU A 142 9.68 -1.56 19.81
CA GLU A 142 9.53 -1.67 21.26
C GLU A 142 10.31 -0.57 21.99
N ASP A 143 11.44 -0.14 21.47
CA ASP A 143 12.30 0.91 22.06
C ASP A 143 11.63 2.29 22.06
N LEU A 144 10.62 2.50 21.20
CA LEU A 144 9.82 3.74 21.22
C LEU A 144 9.04 3.93 22.53
N ALA A 145 8.86 2.85 23.31
CA ALA A 145 8.21 2.89 24.61
C ALA A 145 9.16 3.27 25.76
N ASP A 146 10.46 3.41 25.50
CA ASP A 146 11.42 3.82 26.53
C ASP A 146 11.16 5.25 27.01
N GLN A 147 11.29 5.45 28.33
CA GLN A 147 11.08 6.76 28.95
C GLN A 147 12.12 7.82 28.47
N LYS A 148 13.28 7.41 27.96
CA LYS A 148 14.27 8.31 27.37
C LYS A 148 13.70 9.12 26.19
N TRP A 149 12.61 8.66 25.58
CA TRP A 149 11.91 9.33 24.48
C TRP A 149 10.73 10.19 24.93
N ASN A 150 10.57 10.44 26.23
CA ASN A 150 9.47 11.26 26.74
C ASN A 150 9.40 12.62 26.05
N LYS A 151 8.25 12.93 25.42
CA LYS A 151 8.01 14.15 24.62
C LYS A 151 8.97 14.36 23.45
N ARG A 152 9.46 13.27 22.83
CA ARG A 152 10.43 13.32 21.75
C ARG A 152 9.96 12.61 20.47
N ILE A 153 8.73 12.06 20.43
CA ILE A 153 8.20 11.32 19.31
C ILE A 153 7.02 12.04 18.68
N VAL A 154 6.98 12.10 17.34
CA VAL A 154 5.83 12.57 16.58
C VAL A 154 5.29 11.45 15.69
N ILE A 155 3.97 11.39 15.57
CA ILE A 155 3.26 10.39 14.80
C ILE A 155 1.88 10.91 14.37
N ARG A 156 1.26 10.28 13.40
CA ARG A 156 -0.13 10.53 13.00
C ARG A 156 -1.13 10.01 14.03
N SER A 157 -2.37 10.49 13.92
CA SER A 157 -3.47 10.02 14.78
C SER A 157 -3.82 8.55 14.58
N SER A 158 -4.53 7.96 15.55
CA SER A 158 -4.99 6.57 15.54
C SER A 158 -5.98 6.24 14.42
N ASN A 159 -6.65 7.24 13.85
CA ASN A 159 -7.58 7.03 12.74
C ASN A 159 -6.87 6.71 11.41
N ASN A 160 -5.55 6.79 11.38
CA ASN A 160 -4.76 6.46 10.20
C ASN A 160 -4.54 4.95 10.09
N MET A 161 -4.89 4.39 8.92
CA MET A 161 -4.78 2.96 8.67
C MET A 161 -3.36 2.42 8.84
N TYR A 162 -2.32 3.18 8.47
CA TYR A 162 -0.92 2.73 8.60
C TYR A 162 -0.51 2.50 10.06
N ASN A 163 -1.00 3.32 10.99
CA ASN A 163 -0.78 3.12 12.41
C ASN A 163 -1.57 1.92 12.93
N GLN A 164 -2.82 1.76 12.47
CA GLN A 164 -3.66 0.62 12.84
C GLN A 164 -3.03 -0.70 12.37
N SER A 165 -2.48 -0.74 11.16
CA SER A 165 -1.80 -1.93 10.63
C SER A 165 -0.50 -2.23 11.37
N LEU A 166 0.28 -1.21 11.77
CA LEU A 166 1.45 -1.41 12.63
C LEU A 166 1.05 -2.00 13.99
N VAL A 167 0.02 -1.46 14.63
CA VAL A 167 -0.47 -1.99 15.91
C VAL A 167 -1.01 -3.41 15.77
N ALA A 168 -1.74 -3.71 14.68
CA ALA A 168 -2.20 -5.06 14.38
C ALA A 168 -1.01 -6.03 14.20
N SER A 169 0.06 -5.61 13.50
CA SER A 169 1.29 -6.40 13.39
C SER A 169 1.96 -6.64 14.75
N LEU A 170 1.96 -5.65 15.64
CA LEU A 170 2.50 -5.83 16.99
C LEU A 170 1.63 -6.79 17.82
N ILE A 171 0.30 -6.71 17.72
CA ILE A 171 -0.60 -7.68 18.38
C ILE A 171 -0.28 -9.11 17.93
N GLU A 172 -0.09 -9.31 16.62
CA GLU A 172 0.26 -10.63 16.06
C GLU A 172 1.60 -11.13 16.58
N ASN A 173 2.62 -10.26 16.66
CA ASN A 173 3.99 -10.65 17.01
C ASN A 173 4.25 -10.79 18.50
N ILE A 174 3.67 -9.92 19.34
CA ILE A 174 3.98 -9.85 20.79
C ILE A 174 2.74 -9.97 21.68
N GLY A 175 1.56 -10.13 21.10
CA GLY A 175 0.29 -10.27 21.82
C GLY A 175 -0.36 -8.94 22.21
N GLU A 176 -1.68 -8.96 22.47
CA GLU A 176 -2.49 -7.77 22.74
C GLU A 176 -2.04 -7.05 24.01
N GLU A 177 -1.80 -7.78 25.11
CA GLU A 177 -1.42 -7.18 26.39
C GLU A 177 -0.09 -6.41 26.31
N ALA A 178 0.95 -7.03 25.71
CA ALA A 178 2.27 -6.39 25.55
C ALA A 178 2.17 -5.18 24.63
N THR A 179 1.37 -5.28 23.54
CA THR A 179 1.13 -4.18 22.62
C THR A 179 0.38 -3.02 23.31
N GLU A 180 -0.57 -3.28 24.18
CA GLU A 180 -1.28 -2.23 24.93
C GLU A 180 -0.35 -1.51 25.91
N ILE A 181 0.52 -2.23 26.60
CA ILE A 181 1.55 -1.65 27.48
C ILE A 181 2.49 -0.76 26.66
N TRP A 182 2.94 -1.26 25.52
CA TRP A 182 3.78 -0.49 24.58
C TRP A 182 3.06 0.77 24.10
N ALA A 183 1.81 0.67 23.64
CA ALA A 183 1.06 1.81 23.13
C ALA A 183 0.84 2.91 24.19
N LYS A 184 0.54 2.54 25.45
CA LYS A 184 0.42 3.49 26.56
C LYS A 184 1.72 4.26 26.81
N LYS A 185 2.85 3.56 26.82
CA LYS A 185 4.18 4.17 26.98
C LYS A 185 4.53 5.04 25.77
N LEU A 186 4.29 4.57 24.55
CA LEU A 186 4.50 5.35 23.34
C LEU A 186 3.69 6.66 23.37
N VAL A 187 2.42 6.62 23.78
CA VAL A 187 1.57 7.82 23.91
C VAL A 187 2.17 8.82 24.89
N SER A 188 2.77 8.36 26.01
CA SER A 188 3.44 9.26 26.96
C SER A 188 4.69 9.93 26.38
N ASN A 189 5.26 9.36 25.32
CA ASN A 189 6.45 9.85 24.63
C ASN A 189 6.14 10.82 23.48
N PHE A 190 4.87 11.08 23.18
CA PHE A 190 4.50 12.03 22.15
C PHE A 190 4.92 13.45 22.51
N ALA A 191 5.64 14.11 21.60
CA ALA A 191 6.06 15.51 21.74
C ALA A 191 4.85 16.47 21.63
N ARG A 192 3.84 16.05 20.90
CA ARG A 192 2.60 16.81 20.69
C ARG A 192 1.43 15.86 20.44
N LYS A 193 0.21 16.39 20.46
CA LYS A 193 -0.97 15.65 20.02
C LYS A 193 -0.76 15.17 18.58
N PRO A 194 -1.04 13.87 18.27
CA PRO A 194 -0.93 13.33 16.92
C PRO A 194 -1.74 14.11 15.90
N GLN A 195 -1.11 14.53 14.81
CA GLN A 195 -1.72 15.34 13.75
C GLN A 195 -0.96 15.24 12.42
N GLY A 196 -1.55 15.75 11.35
CA GLY A 196 -0.91 15.84 10.04
C GLY A 196 -0.77 14.48 9.33
N ASN A 197 0.07 14.44 8.32
CA ASN A 197 0.40 13.24 7.54
C ASN A 197 1.86 12.80 7.81
N ASP A 198 2.33 11.72 7.16
CA ASP A 198 3.70 11.20 7.38
C ASP A 198 4.78 12.25 7.05
N ARG A 199 4.63 13.01 5.96
CA ARG A 199 5.58 14.08 5.60
C ARG A 199 5.65 15.15 6.67
N SER A 200 4.52 15.51 7.29
CA SER A 200 4.49 16.45 8.40
C SER A 200 5.26 15.95 9.63
N GLN A 201 5.34 14.64 9.86
CA GLN A 201 6.15 14.08 10.93
C GLN A 201 7.65 14.16 10.60
N ILE A 202 8.02 13.84 9.35
CA ILE A 202 9.41 13.95 8.88
C ILE A 202 9.90 15.40 8.97
N ILE A 203 9.08 16.38 8.54
CA ILE A 203 9.38 17.82 8.64
C ILE A 203 9.55 18.24 10.11
N ALA A 204 8.72 17.76 11.01
CA ALA A 204 8.81 18.07 12.44
C ALA A 204 10.16 17.63 13.03
N VAL A 205 10.65 16.44 12.67
CA VAL A 205 11.97 15.95 13.07
C VAL A 205 13.09 16.77 12.43
N ALA A 206 12.99 17.07 11.14
CA ALA A 206 13.96 17.89 10.42
C ALA A 206 14.12 19.29 11.03
N ASN A 207 13.05 19.83 11.63
CA ASN A 207 13.01 21.16 12.27
C ASN A 207 13.29 21.12 13.79
N GLY A 208 13.54 19.94 14.36
CA GLY A 208 13.85 19.79 15.78
C GLY A 208 12.64 19.90 16.73
N GLU A 209 11.40 19.76 16.22
CA GLU A 209 10.19 19.70 17.07
C GLU A 209 10.11 18.38 17.84
N ALA A 210 10.73 17.34 17.33
CA ALA A 210 10.85 16.03 17.95
C ALA A 210 12.12 15.34 17.44
N ASP A 211 12.52 14.27 18.11
CA ASP A 211 13.72 13.53 17.75
C ASP A 211 13.42 12.36 16.82
N LEU A 212 12.26 11.73 17.00
CA LEU A 212 11.84 10.56 16.23
C LEU A 212 10.47 10.78 15.58
N ALA A 213 10.33 10.28 14.36
CA ALA A 213 9.05 10.20 13.66
C ALA A 213 8.81 8.79 13.10
N ILE A 214 7.56 8.31 13.20
CA ILE A 214 7.14 7.06 12.57
C ILE A 214 6.38 7.40 11.29
N ALA A 215 6.90 6.96 10.14
CA ALA A 215 6.30 7.22 8.83
C ALA A 215 6.58 6.08 7.85
N ASN A 216 5.91 6.07 6.70
CA ASN A 216 6.21 5.10 5.65
C ASN A 216 7.45 5.53 4.87
N SER A 217 8.24 4.54 4.46
CA SER A 217 9.53 4.72 3.80
C SER A 217 9.47 5.54 2.51
N TYR A 218 8.48 5.31 1.67
CA TYR A 218 8.39 5.96 0.36
C TYR A 218 8.24 7.49 0.40
N TYR A 219 7.78 8.05 1.52
CA TYR A 219 7.64 9.50 1.64
C TYR A 219 8.97 10.24 1.56
N ILE A 220 10.06 9.63 2.00
CA ILE A 220 11.38 10.26 1.88
C ILE A 220 11.79 10.40 0.40
N GLY A 221 11.49 9.41 -0.43
CA GLY A 221 11.73 9.45 -1.87
C GLY A 221 10.92 10.59 -2.55
N ILE A 222 9.64 10.71 -2.21
CA ILE A 222 8.78 11.81 -2.70
C ILE A 222 9.36 13.18 -2.30
N MET A 223 9.84 13.32 -1.08
CA MET A 223 10.41 14.59 -0.60
C MET A 223 11.76 14.88 -1.27
N LEU A 224 12.64 13.89 -1.44
CA LEU A 224 13.96 14.02 -2.07
C LEU A 224 13.88 14.28 -3.57
N SER A 225 12.82 13.80 -4.26
CA SER A 225 12.61 14.11 -5.68
C SER A 225 12.32 15.58 -5.95
N GLY A 226 12.01 16.36 -4.91
CA GLY A 226 11.62 17.76 -5.02
C GLY A 226 10.19 17.99 -5.54
N SER A 227 9.47 16.94 -5.94
CA SER A 227 8.08 17.04 -6.43
C SER A 227 7.11 17.60 -5.37
N ALA A 228 7.43 17.41 -4.09
CA ALA A 228 6.67 17.92 -2.96
C ALA A 228 7.01 19.37 -2.55
N GLY A 229 7.91 20.03 -3.28
CA GLY A 229 8.36 21.41 -3.05
C GLY A 229 9.65 21.52 -2.25
N GLN A 230 10.31 22.70 -2.36
CA GLN A 230 11.65 22.96 -1.84
C GLN A 230 11.75 22.77 -0.32
N GLU A 231 10.75 23.20 0.45
CA GLU A 231 10.73 23.04 1.90
C GLU A 231 10.84 21.57 2.32
N GLN A 232 10.10 20.69 1.64
CA GLN A 232 10.12 19.26 1.92
C GLN A 232 11.43 18.61 1.48
N LEU A 233 11.99 19.05 0.37
CA LEU A 233 13.32 18.61 -0.09
C LEU A 233 14.40 18.94 0.94
N GLU A 234 14.42 20.17 1.46
CA GLU A 234 15.40 20.57 2.47
C GLU A 234 15.20 19.83 3.81
N ALA A 235 13.96 19.57 4.20
CA ALA A 235 13.67 18.75 5.37
C ALA A 235 14.16 17.30 5.19
N ALA A 236 13.94 16.71 4.02
CA ALA A 236 14.37 15.35 3.71
C ALA A 236 15.89 15.15 3.79
N LYS A 237 16.67 16.17 3.41
CA LYS A 237 18.15 16.15 3.48
C LYS A 237 18.70 16.13 4.90
N LYS A 238 17.90 16.54 5.90
CA LYS A 238 18.31 16.63 7.29
C LYS A 238 18.03 15.38 8.12
N VAL A 239 17.32 14.42 7.57
CA VAL A 239 16.89 13.24 8.29
C VAL A 239 17.54 11.97 7.76
N LYS A 240 17.70 11.00 8.64
CA LYS A 240 18.02 9.61 8.32
C LYS A 240 16.82 8.72 8.62
N MET A 241 16.82 7.51 8.04
CA MET A 241 15.78 6.52 8.18
C MET A 241 16.34 5.23 8.74
N ILE A 242 15.65 4.64 9.72
CA ILE A 242 15.97 3.35 10.33
C ILE A 242 14.89 2.36 9.98
N PHE A 243 15.28 1.16 9.58
CA PHE A 243 14.41 -0.01 9.53
C PHE A 243 14.43 -0.69 10.90
N PRO A 244 13.32 -0.72 11.65
CA PRO A 244 13.32 -1.32 12.98
C PRO A 244 13.45 -2.85 12.97
N ASN A 245 13.83 -3.43 14.12
CA ASN A 245 13.79 -4.87 14.38
C ASN A 245 14.70 -5.73 13.48
N GLN A 246 15.83 -5.18 13.00
CA GLN A 246 16.70 -5.89 12.06
C GLN A 246 17.36 -7.13 12.66
N ASP A 247 17.63 -7.14 13.98
CA ASP A 247 18.21 -8.28 14.71
C ASP A 247 17.18 -9.36 15.08
N ASN A 248 15.90 -9.09 14.86
CA ASN A 248 14.82 -10.04 15.20
C ASN A 248 13.84 -10.25 14.05
N ARG A 249 12.57 -9.82 14.11
CA ARG A 249 11.54 -10.12 13.10
C ARG A 249 11.63 -9.32 11.81
N GLY A 250 12.29 -8.18 11.82
CA GLY A 250 12.35 -7.26 10.67
C GLY A 250 11.34 -6.12 10.75
N ALA A 251 11.45 -5.19 9.81
CA ALA A 251 10.59 -4.03 9.72
C ALA A 251 9.17 -4.39 9.23
N HIS A 252 8.16 -3.80 9.84
CA HIS A 252 6.76 -3.96 9.40
C HIS A 252 6.59 -3.54 7.94
N ILE A 253 6.05 -4.47 7.15
CA ILE A 253 5.74 -4.29 5.72
C ILE A 253 4.23 -4.24 5.54
N ASN A 254 3.77 -3.28 4.75
CA ASN A 254 2.41 -3.23 4.26
C ASN A 254 2.41 -3.09 2.73
N ILE A 255 1.26 -3.16 2.09
CA ILE A 255 1.16 -3.30 0.64
C ILE A 255 0.25 -2.25 -0.01
N SER A 256 0.53 -1.94 -1.27
CA SER A 256 -0.49 -1.62 -2.27
C SER A 256 -0.91 -2.94 -2.91
N GLY A 257 -2.19 -3.20 -3.04
CA GLY A 257 -2.64 -4.49 -3.53
C GLY A 257 -3.95 -4.43 -4.30
N ALA A 258 -4.19 -5.47 -5.10
CA ALA A 258 -5.34 -5.60 -5.98
C ALA A 258 -6.02 -6.96 -5.81
N GLY A 259 -7.33 -6.98 -5.96
CA GLY A 259 -8.13 -8.20 -6.01
C GLY A 259 -9.16 -8.16 -7.14
N ILE A 260 -9.46 -9.33 -7.70
CA ILE A 260 -10.48 -9.47 -8.73
C ILE A 260 -11.85 -9.58 -8.05
N LEU A 261 -12.78 -8.73 -8.49
CA LEU A 261 -14.12 -8.72 -7.91
C LEU A 261 -14.91 -9.96 -8.31
N LYS A 262 -15.76 -10.44 -7.40
CA LYS A 262 -16.52 -11.69 -7.55
C LYS A 262 -17.39 -11.73 -8.80
N ASN A 263 -17.96 -10.59 -9.16
CA ASN A 263 -18.85 -10.45 -10.30
C ASN A 263 -18.17 -9.73 -11.48
N ALA A 264 -16.83 -9.71 -11.53
CA ALA A 264 -16.07 -9.09 -12.60
C ALA A 264 -16.53 -9.54 -13.98
N PRO A 265 -17.05 -8.63 -14.83
CA PRO A 265 -17.48 -9.00 -16.17
C PRO A 265 -16.31 -9.39 -17.09
N ASN A 266 -15.10 -8.83 -16.85
CA ASN A 266 -13.91 -9.03 -17.67
C ASN A 266 -12.79 -9.72 -16.88
N LYS A 267 -13.10 -10.89 -16.30
CA LYS A 267 -12.22 -11.61 -15.38
C LYS A 267 -10.85 -11.95 -15.98
N ASP A 268 -10.80 -12.39 -17.23
CA ASP A 268 -9.54 -12.79 -17.88
C ASP A 268 -8.65 -11.57 -18.14
N ASN A 269 -9.25 -10.44 -18.54
CA ASN A 269 -8.55 -9.17 -18.69
C ASN A 269 -8.04 -8.65 -17.32
N ALA A 270 -8.79 -8.87 -16.24
CA ALA A 270 -8.38 -8.53 -14.89
C ALA A 270 -7.16 -9.35 -14.43
N ASN A 271 -7.12 -10.66 -14.71
CA ASN A 271 -5.93 -11.48 -14.45
C ASN A 271 -4.72 -10.97 -15.25
N SER A 272 -4.89 -10.72 -16.56
CA SER A 272 -3.84 -10.20 -17.42
C SER A 272 -3.30 -8.86 -16.92
N PHE A 273 -4.17 -7.97 -16.42
CA PHE A 273 -3.75 -6.70 -15.87
C PHE A 273 -2.95 -6.85 -14.57
N ILE A 274 -3.33 -7.74 -13.66
CA ILE A 274 -2.56 -8.04 -12.45
C ILE A 274 -1.19 -8.64 -12.80
N GLU A 275 -1.13 -9.57 -13.77
CA GLU A 275 0.12 -10.15 -14.25
C GLU A 275 1.05 -9.11 -14.89
N PHE A 276 0.49 -8.14 -15.61
CA PHE A 276 1.23 -7.00 -16.14
C PHE A 276 1.84 -6.16 -15.00
N LEU A 277 1.03 -5.81 -13.97
CA LEU A 277 1.50 -5.01 -12.83
C LEU A 277 2.63 -5.66 -12.03
N ILE A 278 2.69 -7.01 -11.96
CA ILE A 278 3.78 -7.72 -11.29
C ILE A 278 4.93 -8.12 -12.24
N SER A 279 4.89 -7.71 -13.52
CA SER A 279 6.01 -7.95 -14.43
C SER A 279 7.23 -7.14 -13.98
N LYS A 280 8.43 -7.71 -14.12
CA LYS A 280 9.68 -7.09 -13.66
C LYS A 280 9.89 -5.66 -14.18
N ARG A 281 9.57 -5.44 -15.45
CA ARG A 281 9.67 -4.12 -16.09
C ARG A 281 8.71 -3.10 -15.44
N VAL A 282 7.45 -3.49 -15.25
CA VAL A 282 6.43 -2.63 -14.66
C VAL A 282 6.73 -2.38 -13.18
N GLN A 283 7.17 -3.42 -12.45
CA GLN A 283 7.61 -3.28 -11.07
C GLN A 283 8.74 -2.24 -10.96
N LYS A 284 9.76 -2.31 -11.82
CA LYS A 284 10.85 -1.33 -11.81
C LYS A 284 10.33 0.09 -12.06
N TYR A 285 9.47 0.27 -13.06
CA TYR A 285 8.86 1.57 -13.33
C TYR A 285 8.06 2.11 -12.13
N MET A 286 7.17 1.26 -11.56
CA MET A 286 6.36 1.65 -10.40
C MET A 286 7.22 2.09 -9.21
N ILE A 287 8.25 1.29 -8.90
CA ILE A 287 9.14 1.55 -7.76
C ILE A 287 9.93 2.83 -7.93
N ASP A 288 10.42 3.12 -9.14
CA ASP A 288 11.15 4.36 -9.45
C ASP A 288 10.25 5.61 -9.36
N LYS A 289 8.94 5.45 -9.54
CA LYS A 289 7.98 6.56 -9.51
C LYS A 289 7.26 6.73 -8.17
N SER A 290 6.97 5.62 -7.50
CA SER A 290 6.25 5.64 -6.22
C SER A 290 7.16 5.62 -5.00
N TYR A 291 8.44 5.24 -5.17
CA TYR A 291 9.41 5.04 -4.09
C TYR A 291 9.01 3.95 -3.09
N GLU A 292 8.09 3.08 -3.48
CA GLU A 292 7.73 1.86 -2.76
C GLU A 292 8.78 0.77 -3.02
N TYR A 293 8.61 -0.44 -2.49
CA TYR A 293 9.43 -1.61 -2.78
C TYR A 293 8.67 -2.58 -3.66
N SER A 294 9.40 -3.27 -4.52
CA SER A 294 8.84 -4.32 -5.37
C SER A 294 8.37 -5.52 -4.56
N VAL A 295 7.33 -6.20 -5.05
CA VAL A 295 6.94 -7.52 -4.56
C VAL A 295 7.88 -8.61 -5.06
N LEU A 296 8.67 -8.33 -6.10
CA LEU A 296 9.69 -9.22 -6.65
C LEU A 296 11.04 -8.96 -5.97
N ASN A 297 11.75 -10.05 -5.62
CA ASN A 297 13.02 -9.96 -4.89
C ASN A 297 14.19 -9.43 -5.73
N ASP A 298 14.08 -9.48 -7.06
CA ASP A 298 15.18 -9.13 -7.98
C ASP A 298 15.00 -7.74 -8.64
N VAL A 299 14.11 -6.91 -8.10
CA VAL A 299 13.91 -5.52 -8.52
C VAL A 299 14.42 -4.58 -7.44
N ALA A 300 15.51 -3.88 -7.74
CA ALA A 300 16.13 -2.92 -6.82
C ALA A 300 15.21 -1.71 -6.54
N PRO A 301 15.25 -1.14 -5.32
CA PRO A 301 14.54 0.09 -5.00
C PRO A 301 15.01 1.27 -5.85
N SER A 302 14.26 2.40 -5.80
CA SER A 302 14.64 3.62 -6.51
C SER A 302 15.94 4.20 -5.95
N SER A 303 16.68 4.95 -6.78
CA SER A 303 17.95 5.60 -6.40
C SER A 303 17.77 6.57 -5.22
N GLU A 304 16.63 7.24 -5.13
CA GLU A 304 16.32 8.23 -4.09
C GLU A 304 16.26 7.61 -2.69
N ILE A 305 15.79 6.37 -2.58
CA ILE A 305 15.72 5.68 -1.28
C ILE A 305 16.87 4.69 -1.06
N ALA A 306 17.63 4.37 -2.10
CA ALA A 306 18.76 3.43 -2.00
C ALA A 306 19.83 3.90 -1.01
N GLY A 307 20.00 5.22 -0.85
CA GLY A 307 20.93 5.82 0.12
C GLY A 307 20.58 5.56 1.60
N PHE A 308 19.35 5.13 1.89
CA PHE A 308 18.89 4.77 3.25
C PHE A 308 18.99 3.27 3.55
N GLY A 309 19.47 2.46 2.62
CA GLY A 309 19.57 1.01 2.70
C GLY A 309 18.69 0.34 1.66
N THR A 310 19.32 -0.51 0.84
CA THR A 310 18.63 -1.29 -0.19
C THR A 310 18.20 -2.65 0.31
N GLU A 311 18.86 -3.14 1.33
CA GLU A 311 18.64 -4.44 1.96
C GLU A 311 18.25 -4.21 3.42
N PHE A 312 17.09 -4.70 3.78
CA PHE A 312 16.62 -4.74 5.16
C PHE A 312 15.77 -6.00 5.35
N LYS A 313 15.76 -6.49 6.58
CA LYS A 313 14.93 -7.63 6.96
C LYS A 313 13.48 -7.19 7.05
N GLU A 314 12.63 -7.83 6.26
CA GLU A 314 11.18 -7.64 6.27
C GLU A 314 10.53 -8.56 7.31
N ASP A 315 9.58 -8.04 8.07
CA ASP A 315 8.71 -8.85 8.92
C ASP A 315 7.85 -9.76 8.03
N GLN A 316 7.92 -11.06 8.28
CA GLN A 316 7.21 -12.09 7.51
C GLN A 316 5.76 -12.32 8.00
N THR A 317 5.29 -11.50 8.93
CA THR A 317 3.89 -11.52 9.35
C THR A 317 2.97 -11.38 8.14
N SER A 318 1.99 -12.29 8.04
CA SER A 318 1.04 -12.22 6.94
C SER A 318 0.26 -10.91 6.97
N VAL A 319 0.22 -10.20 5.86
CA VAL A 319 -0.54 -8.94 5.73
C VAL A 319 -2.06 -9.12 5.95
N ARG A 320 -2.56 -10.37 5.94
CA ARG A 320 -3.96 -10.72 6.30
C ARG A 320 -4.29 -10.29 7.73
N SER A 321 -3.37 -10.55 8.67
CA SER A 321 -3.60 -10.26 10.09
C SER A 321 -3.82 -8.76 10.35
N PHE A 322 -3.31 -7.87 9.50
CA PHE A 322 -3.52 -6.43 9.67
C PHE A 322 -5.00 -6.03 9.53
N GLY A 323 -5.75 -6.74 8.70
CA GLY A 323 -7.19 -6.56 8.58
C GLY A 323 -7.95 -7.30 9.68
N GLU A 324 -7.61 -8.55 9.94
CA GLU A 324 -8.26 -9.39 10.95
C GLU A 324 -8.18 -8.78 12.34
N LEU A 325 -7.00 -8.28 12.72
CA LEU A 325 -6.73 -7.65 14.02
C LEU A 325 -7.01 -6.14 14.04
N ASN A 326 -7.44 -5.53 12.91
CA ASN A 326 -7.73 -4.10 12.86
C ASN A 326 -8.73 -3.63 13.92
N PRO A 327 -9.86 -4.33 14.16
CA PRO A 327 -10.81 -3.94 15.20
C PRO A 327 -10.20 -3.90 16.60
N ASP A 328 -9.31 -4.83 16.92
CA ASP A 328 -8.65 -4.91 18.24
C ASP A 328 -7.52 -3.87 18.34
N ALA A 329 -6.77 -3.64 17.27
CA ALA A 329 -5.80 -2.56 17.18
C ALA A 329 -6.46 -1.18 17.44
N VAL A 330 -7.60 -0.90 16.81
CA VAL A 330 -8.34 0.36 17.01
C VAL A 330 -8.79 0.53 18.47
N LYS A 331 -9.38 -0.52 19.07
CA LYS A 331 -9.80 -0.50 20.48
C LYS A 331 -8.61 -0.30 21.43
N LEU A 332 -7.49 -0.99 21.14
CA LEU A 332 -6.26 -0.90 21.92
C LEU A 332 -5.68 0.52 21.86
N MET A 333 -5.61 1.12 20.67
CA MET A 333 -5.14 2.49 20.50
C MET A 333 -6.03 3.47 21.26
N ASP A 334 -7.36 3.31 21.22
CA ASP A 334 -8.28 4.18 21.96
C ASP A 334 -8.08 4.04 23.49
N ARG A 335 -8.01 2.81 24.02
CA ARG A 335 -7.73 2.55 25.45
C ARG A 335 -6.37 3.10 25.90
N SER A 336 -5.40 3.16 25.00
CA SER A 336 -4.06 3.70 25.25
C SER A 336 -4.01 5.24 25.19
N GLY A 337 -5.09 5.89 24.78
CA GLY A 337 -5.14 7.35 24.63
C GLY A 337 -4.49 7.88 23.35
N TRP A 338 -4.17 7.04 22.40
CA TRP A 338 -3.68 7.44 21.10
C TRP A 338 -4.85 7.97 20.26
N LYS A 339 -4.87 9.27 20.00
CA LYS A 339 -6.01 9.95 19.32
C LYS A 339 -5.61 10.65 18.05
#